data_ea2215632ef44906fb21f77e6a5aba2b
#
_entry.id   ea2215632ef44906fb21f77e6a5aba2b
#
_cell.length_a   1.000
_cell.length_b   1.000
_cell.length_c   1.000
_cell.angle_alpha   90.00
_cell.angle_beta   90.00
_cell.angle_gamma   90.00
#
_symmetry.space_group_name_H-M   'P 1'
#
loop_
_entity.id
_entity.type
_entity.pdbx_description
1 polymer ?
#
loop_
_entity_poly.entity_id
_entity_poly.type
_entity_poly.pdbx_seq_one_letter_code
_entity_poly.pdbx_strand_id
1 'polypeptide(L)'
;MRRLAGMHFAFALAGGVVASALAATPETSTFTSQQIRTGASLFARNCSPCHGARMADPQGAFDLRGFPHDQHDRFVASVTRGKNSMPPWGDLLKAEEIEALWAYIVSGENH
;
A
#
# COMPACT_ATOMS: atom_id res chain seq x y z
N MET A 1 80.73 -21.58 8.22
CA MET A 1 79.60 -21.36 9.14
C MET A 1 78.60 -20.47 8.46
N ARG A 2 77.55 -21.04 8.01
CA ARG A 2 76.54 -20.32 7.26
C ARG A 2 75.29 -20.10 8.08
N ARG A 3 74.94 -18.86 8.27
CA ARG A 3 73.66 -18.49 8.89
C ARG A 3 72.64 -18.27 7.77
N LEU A 4 71.67 -19.12 7.74
CA LEU A 4 70.48 -18.94 6.87
C LEU A 4 69.54 -17.98 7.56
N ALA A 5 69.38 -16.84 6.94
CA ALA A 5 68.38 -15.89 7.34
C ALA A 5 67.00 -16.38 6.88
N GLY A 6 66.15 -16.67 7.84
CA GLY A 6 64.76 -17.01 7.57
C GLY A 6 63.99 -15.79 7.16
N MET A 7 63.51 -15.82 5.96
CA MET A 7 62.63 -14.78 5.43
C MET A 7 61.22 -15.12 5.85
N HIS A 8 60.70 -14.37 6.79
CA HIS A 8 59.30 -14.49 7.20
C HIS A 8 58.45 -13.66 6.24
N PHE A 9 57.75 -14.35 5.39
CA PHE A 9 56.69 -13.74 4.61
C PHE A 9 55.45 -13.58 5.49
N ALA A 10 55.15 -12.36 5.90
CA ALA A 10 53.89 -12.05 6.52
C ALA A 10 52.83 -11.88 5.42
N PHE A 11 51.97 -12.85 5.30
CA PHE A 11 50.78 -12.73 4.45
C PHE A 11 49.74 -11.91 5.20
N ALA A 12 49.60 -10.68 4.83
CA ALA A 12 48.48 -9.84 5.27
C ALA A 12 47.24 -10.20 4.44
N LEU A 13 46.35 -10.99 5.03
CA LEU A 13 45.00 -11.18 4.48
C LEU A 13 44.21 -9.92 4.70
N ALA A 14 44.12 -9.09 3.69
CA ALA A 14 43.15 -8.01 3.66
C ALA A 14 41.76 -8.62 3.47
N GLY A 15 41.05 -8.79 4.57
CA GLY A 15 39.64 -9.18 4.54
C GLY A 15 38.81 -8.06 3.94
N GLY A 16 38.47 -8.19 2.69
CA GLY A 16 37.51 -7.29 2.06
C GLY A 16 36.15 -7.51 2.66
N VAL A 17 35.70 -6.56 3.46
CA VAL A 17 34.31 -6.51 3.91
C VAL A 17 33.45 -6.10 2.73
N VAL A 18 32.81 -7.07 2.11
CA VAL A 18 31.79 -6.78 1.09
C VAL A 18 30.55 -6.32 1.84
N ALA A 19 30.37 -5.03 1.95
CA ALA A 19 29.12 -4.48 2.41
C ALA A 19 28.06 -4.72 1.31
N SER A 20 27.24 -5.74 1.51
CA SER A 20 26.06 -5.92 0.68
C SER A 20 25.10 -4.78 0.97
N ALA A 21 25.05 -3.79 0.08
CA ALA A 21 24.03 -2.79 0.13
C ALA A 21 22.69 -3.48 -0.20
N LEU A 22 21.84 -3.63 0.81
CA LEU A 22 20.45 -3.98 0.59
C LEU A 22 19.81 -2.81 -0.15
N ALA A 23 19.58 -2.98 -1.44
CA ALA A 23 18.78 -2.03 -2.19
C ALA A 23 17.37 -2.05 -1.57
N ALA A 24 16.96 -0.91 -1.00
CA ALA A 24 15.59 -0.71 -0.60
C ALA A 24 14.73 -0.85 -1.86
N THR A 25 13.93 -1.91 -1.96
CA THR A 25 12.87 -1.99 -2.96
C THR A 25 11.91 -0.84 -2.68
N PRO A 26 11.51 -0.05 -3.68
CA PRO A 26 10.49 0.95 -3.48
C PRO A 26 9.25 0.24 -2.94
N GLU A 27 8.78 0.66 -1.78
CA GLU A 27 7.56 0.15 -1.19
C GLU A 27 6.38 0.55 -2.07
N THR A 28 6.07 -0.31 -3.01
CA THR A 28 4.88 -0.23 -3.84
C THR A 28 3.78 -0.94 -3.06
N SER A 29 3.03 -0.18 -2.33
CA SER A 29 1.89 -0.57 -1.53
C SER A 29 2.21 -0.74 -0.04
N THR A 30 1.80 0.25 0.71
CA THR A 30 1.80 0.27 2.17
C THR A 30 0.66 -0.55 2.79
N PHE A 31 -0.19 -1.19 1.96
CA PHE A 31 -1.37 -1.92 2.41
C PHE A 31 -1.14 -3.43 2.45
N THR A 32 -1.60 -4.05 3.53
CA THR A 32 -1.57 -5.51 3.65
C THR A 32 -2.68 -6.15 2.82
N SER A 33 -2.47 -7.39 2.40
CA SER A 33 -3.53 -8.17 1.73
C SER A 33 -4.78 -8.31 2.58
N GLN A 34 -4.62 -8.40 3.91
CA GLN A 34 -5.76 -8.46 4.83
C GLN A 34 -6.55 -7.16 4.82
N GLN A 35 -5.86 -6.03 4.81
CA GLN A 35 -6.49 -4.71 4.76
C GLN A 35 -7.28 -4.52 3.46
N ILE A 36 -6.72 -4.92 2.33
CA ILE A 36 -7.40 -4.89 1.03
C ILE A 36 -8.65 -5.78 1.03
N ARG A 37 -8.57 -7.00 1.56
CA ARG A 37 -9.73 -7.90 1.65
C ARG A 37 -10.82 -7.35 2.56
N THR A 38 -10.46 -6.75 3.68
CA THR A 38 -11.41 -6.06 4.57
C THR A 38 -12.12 -4.94 3.83
N GLY A 39 -11.37 -4.12 3.10
CA GLY A 39 -11.92 -3.05 2.27
C GLY A 39 -12.86 -3.57 1.18
N ALA A 40 -12.49 -4.65 0.49
CA ALA A 40 -13.33 -5.30 -0.50
C ALA A 40 -14.67 -5.74 0.07
N SER A 41 -14.65 -6.35 1.25
CA SER A 41 -15.86 -6.79 1.95
C SER A 41 -16.76 -5.64 2.38
N LEU A 42 -16.17 -4.56 2.91
CA LEU A 42 -16.88 -3.35 3.28
C LEU A 42 -17.50 -2.67 2.05
N PHE A 43 -16.76 -2.58 0.97
CA PHE A 43 -17.21 -2.02 -0.29
C PHE A 43 -18.41 -2.78 -0.85
N ALA A 44 -18.32 -4.10 -0.89
CA ALA A 44 -19.40 -4.96 -1.42
C ALA A 44 -20.72 -4.75 -0.67
N ARG A 45 -20.67 -4.59 0.64
CA ARG A 45 -21.87 -4.43 1.47
C ARG A 45 -22.45 -3.01 1.47
N ASN A 46 -21.59 -2.01 1.46
CA ASN A 46 -22.00 -0.64 1.76
C ASN A 46 -21.94 0.31 0.57
N CYS A 47 -21.03 0.07 -0.35
CA CYS A 47 -20.70 1.02 -1.42
C CYS A 47 -21.18 0.54 -2.79
N SER A 48 -21.09 -0.75 -3.06
CA SER A 48 -21.46 -1.31 -4.37
C SER A 48 -22.91 -1.10 -4.79
N PRO A 49 -23.90 -0.99 -3.88
CA PRO A 49 -25.27 -0.70 -4.29
C PRO A 49 -25.40 0.59 -5.10
N CYS A 50 -24.55 1.58 -4.84
CA CYS A 50 -24.51 2.82 -5.60
C CYS A 50 -23.34 2.89 -6.59
N HIS A 51 -22.15 2.42 -6.20
CA HIS A 51 -20.94 2.54 -7.00
C HIS A 51 -20.68 1.37 -7.95
N GLY A 52 -21.51 0.34 -7.91
CA GLY A 52 -21.33 -0.87 -8.72
C GLY A 52 -20.30 -1.84 -8.12
N ALA A 53 -20.49 -3.13 -8.40
CA ALA A 53 -19.64 -4.20 -7.84
C ALA A 53 -18.17 -4.10 -8.25
N ARG A 54 -17.88 -3.42 -9.37
CA ARG A 54 -16.54 -3.19 -9.92
C ARG A 54 -16.10 -1.74 -9.78
N MET A 55 -16.62 -0.99 -8.81
CA MET A 55 -16.33 0.43 -8.60
C MET A 55 -16.78 1.35 -9.74
N ALA A 56 -17.52 0.84 -10.70
CA ALA A 56 -18.11 1.62 -11.78
C ALA A 56 -19.61 1.38 -11.83
N ASP A 57 -20.36 2.47 -11.73
CA ASP A 57 -21.81 2.45 -11.82
C ASP A 57 -22.26 2.91 -13.21
N PRO A 58 -22.98 2.06 -13.96
CA PRO A 58 -23.55 2.47 -15.25
C PRO A 58 -24.64 3.53 -15.13
N GLN A 59 -25.14 3.83 -13.92
CA GLN A 59 -26.20 4.79 -13.67
C GLN A 59 -25.69 6.18 -13.29
N GLY A 60 -24.38 6.42 -13.26
CA GLY A 60 -23.80 7.74 -13.18
C GLY A 60 -23.16 8.14 -11.85
N ALA A 61 -23.00 7.23 -10.88
CA ALA A 61 -22.13 7.49 -9.74
C ALA A 61 -20.67 7.65 -10.20
N PHE A 62 -19.87 8.38 -9.43
CA PHE A 62 -18.46 8.58 -9.75
C PHE A 62 -17.71 7.25 -9.90
N ASP A 63 -16.98 7.10 -10.99
CA ASP A 63 -16.16 5.93 -11.24
C ASP A 63 -14.93 5.93 -10.30
N LEU A 64 -14.98 5.09 -9.28
CA LEU A 64 -13.94 5.02 -8.25
C LEU A 64 -12.62 4.44 -8.75
N ARG A 65 -12.62 3.76 -9.90
CA ARG A 65 -11.39 3.25 -10.51
C ARG A 65 -10.44 4.37 -10.92
N GLY A 66 -10.99 5.52 -11.25
CA GLY A 66 -10.24 6.72 -11.61
C GLY A 66 -9.97 7.67 -10.44
N PHE A 67 -10.23 7.26 -9.20
CA PHE A 67 -9.99 8.14 -8.05
C PHE A 67 -8.49 8.42 -7.89
N PRO A 68 -8.07 9.70 -7.77
CA PRO A 68 -6.65 10.05 -7.67
C PRO A 68 -6.01 9.48 -6.40
N HIS A 69 -4.93 8.74 -6.56
CA HIS A 69 -4.24 8.07 -5.45
C HIS A 69 -3.50 9.04 -4.50
N ASP A 70 -3.29 10.27 -4.89
CA ASP A 70 -2.71 11.34 -4.08
C ASP A 70 -3.76 12.15 -3.30
N GLN A 71 -5.04 11.79 -3.37
CA GLN A 71 -6.13 12.51 -2.74
C GLN A 71 -6.81 11.72 -1.62
N HIS A 72 -6.00 11.09 -0.77
CA HIS A 72 -6.47 10.32 0.39
C HIS A 72 -7.40 11.13 1.30
N ASP A 73 -7.01 12.35 1.66
CA ASP A 73 -7.80 13.19 2.57
C ASP A 73 -9.17 13.53 2.01
N ARG A 74 -9.24 13.75 0.70
CA ARG A 74 -10.52 13.98 0.02
C ARG A 74 -11.41 12.74 0.07
N PHE A 75 -10.84 11.57 -0.11
CA PHE A 75 -11.56 10.30 0.02
C PHE A 75 -12.13 10.14 1.43
N VAL A 76 -11.29 10.27 2.46
CA VAL A 76 -11.70 10.15 3.86
C VAL A 76 -12.80 11.16 4.20
N ALA A 77 -12.65 12.42 3.81
CA ALA A 77 -13.64 13.44 4.06
C ALA A 77 -15.00 13.14 3.37
N SER A 78 -14.97 12.66 2.13
CA SER A 78 -16.17 12.33 1.37
C SER A 78 -16.92 11.14 1.97
N VAL A 79 -16.21 10.10 2.39
CA VAL A 79 -16.82 8.94 3.05
C VAL A 79 -17.36 9.30 4.42
N THR A 80 -16.59 10.05 5.21
CA THR A 80 -16.96 10.41 6.58
C THR A 80 -18.17 11.34 6.63
N ARG A 81 -18.18 12.36 5.79
CA ARG A 81 -19.20 13.44 5.84
C ARG A 81 -20.31 13.31 4.80
N GLY A 82 -20.13 12.40 3.85
CA GLY A 82 -20.97 12.33 2.67
C GLY A 82 -20.66 13.44 1.65
N LYS A 83 -21.16 13.28 0.46
CA LYS A 83 -21.02 14.26 -0.62
C LYS A 83 -22.17 14.13 -1.61
N ASN A 84 -22.89 15.21 -1.87
CA ASN A 84 -24.08 15.20 -2.73
C ASN A 84 -25.10 14.13 -2.25
N SER A 85 -25.47 13.18 -3.10
CA SER A 85 -26.38 12.09 -2.75
C SER A 85 -25.72 10.95 -1.95
N MET A 86 -24.41 10.96 -1.81
CA MET A 86 -23.69 9.96 -1.01
C MET A 86 -23.88 10.28 0.48
N PRO A 87 -24.43 9.35 1.28
CA PRO A 87 -24.61 9.57 2.71
C PRO A 87 -23.29 9.56 3.48
N PRO A 88 -23.26 10.17 4.68
CA PRO A 88 -22.10 10.12 5.56
C PRO A 88 -21.97 8.74 6.22
N TRP A 89 -20.75 8.22 6.28
CA TRP A 89 -20.43 6.91 6.86
C TRP A 89 -19.62 6.99 8.15
N GLY A 90 -19.22 8.19 8.56
CA GLY A 90 -18.32 8.39 9.70
C GLY A 90 -18.81 7.86 11.03
N ASP A 91 -20.13 7.80 11.23
CA ASP A 91 -20.73 7.24 12.46
C ASP A 91 -20.97 5.72 12.37
N LEU A 92 -20.87 5.14 11.19
CA LEU A 92 -21.14 3.73 10.91
C LEU A 92 -19.87 2.91 10.70
N LEU A 93 -18.82 3.53 10.24
CA LEU A 93 -17.53 2.90 9.97
C LEU A 93 -16.45 3.48 10.88
N LYS A 94 -15.61 2.62 11.39
CA LYS A 94 -14.42 3.01 12.14
C LYS A 94 -13.38 3.62 11.20
N ALA A 95 -12.47 4.42 11.74
CA ALA A 95 -11.39 5.04 10.94
C ALA A 95 -10.56 3.99 10.18
N GLU A 96 -10.21 2.89 10.83
CA GLU A 96 -9.47 1.80 10.21
C GLU A 96 -10.26 1.07 9.12
N GLU A 97 -11.58 1.08 9.18
CA GLU A 97 -12.44 0.52 8.12
C GLU A 97 -12.47 1.44 6.90
N ILE A 98 -12.48 2.74 7.11
CA ILE A 98 -12.36 3.73 6.02
C ILE A 98 -10.99 3.62 5.34
N GLU A 99 -9.92 3.42 6.11
CA GLU A 99 -8.59 3.15 5.56
C GLU A 99 -8.53 1.84 4.77
N ALA A 100 -9.24 0.80 5.21
CA ALA A 100 -9.34 -0.45 4.46
C ALA A 100 -10.08 -0.25 3.13
N LEU A 101 -11.14 0.56 3.10
CA LEU A 101 -11.81 0.95 1.86
C LEU A 101 -10.87 1.69 0.91
N TRP A 102 -10.09 2.62 1.43
CA TRP A 102 -9.07 3.31 0.65
C TRP A 102 -8.06 2.34 0.03
N ALA A 103 -7.52 1.44 0.87
CA ALA A 103 -6.59 0.41 0.40
C ALA A 103 -7.17 -0.42 -0.75
N TYR A 104 -8.44 -0.82 -0.65
CA TYR A 104 -9.13 -1.58 -1.69
C TYR A 104 -9.28 -0.77 -2.99
N ILE A 105 -9.68 0.49 -2.89
CA ILE A 105 -9.93 1.34 -4.07
C ILE A 105 -8.64 1.62 -4.83
N VAL A 106 -7.53 1.88 -4.15
CA VAL A 106 -6.25 2.20 -4.80
C VAL A 106 -5.41 0.97 -5.15
N SER A 107 -5.75 -0.20 -4.64
CA SER A 107 -4.98 -1.43 -4.92
C SER A 107 -5.08 -1.90 -6.37
N GLY A 108 -6.13 -1.52 -7.08
CA GLY A 108 -6.36 -1.94 -8.45
C GLY A 108 -6.76 -3.40 -8.63
N GLU A 109 -6.99 -4.15 -7.56
CA GLU A 109 -7.29 -5.60 -7.64
C GLU A 109 -8.65 -5.92 -8.28
N ASN A 110 -9.47 -4.92 -8.55
CA ASN A 110 -10.83 -5.08 -9.08
C ASN A 110 -11.07 -4.32 -10.38
N HIS A 111 -10.02 -3.94 -11.04
CA HIS A 111 -10.08 -3.21 -12.31
C HIS A 111 -9.97 -4.14 -13.50
#